data_daab8afa09b59639c47ffc89001d2574
#
_entry.id   daab8afa09b59639c47ffc89001d2574
#
_cell.length_a   1.000
_cell.length_b   1.000
_cell.length_c   1.000
_cell.angle_alpha   90.00
_cell.angle_beta   90.00
_cell.angle_gamma   90.00
#
_symmetry.space_group_name_H-M   'P 1'
#
loop_
_entity.id
_entity.type
_entity.pdbx_description
1 polymer ?
#
loop_
_entity_poly.entity_id
_entity_poly.type
_entity_poly.pdbx_seq_one_letter_code
_entity_poly.pdbx_strand_id
1 'polypeptide(L)'
;MLFDSCWDPLPHLGPQHPPTPGVHNSGWVQSPGATALADASHYPRLKAYVRGVVGAFAKDDRILAWDVWNEPGADNAGSYPKEELKEKDKIARVTALLPQAFEWAREANPVQPLTSGVWAVDTSPDGANLGELQQIQLRESDIITFHNYTWPEYFKRQLTWLKKYNRPVICTEYMARSVGSTFDTVLPIAKQERVGAINWGFVAGKTQTYLPTHGSTPMFEASHRCGFTRSCVPTEHHIDRRK
;
A
#
# COMPACT_ATOMS: atom_id res chain seq x y z
N MET A 1 8.17 -2.06 -5.34
CA MET A 1 6.89 -1.50 -5.85
C MET A 1 7.16 -0.79 -7.17
N LEU A 2 6.35 -1.07 -8.22
CA LEU A 2 6.52 -0.48 -9.55
C LEU A 2 5.55 0.67 -9.79
N PHE A 3 4.27 0.47 -9.51
CA PHE A 3 3.21 1.47 -9.60
C PHE A 3 2.56 1.73 -8.24
N ASP A 4 1.90 2.90 -8.11
CA ASP A 4 1.18 3.32 -6.89
C ASP A 4 -0.01 4.19 -7.27
N SER A 5 -1.20 3.88 -6.80
CA SER A 5 -2.44 4.57 -7.19
C SER A 5 -2.82 5.75 -6.31
N CYS A 6 -2.24 5.85 -5.13
CA CYS A 6 -2.51 6.97 -4.24
C CYS A 6 -1.79 8.27 -4.69
N TRP A 7 -2.00 9.34 -3.96
CA TRP A 7 -1.28 10.60 -4.00
C TRP A 7 -1.72 11.52 -5.15
N ASP A 8 -0.88 12.53 -5.46
CA ASP A 8 -1.21 13.50 -6.50
C ASP A 8 -1.36 12.81 -7.85
N PRO A 9 -2.54 12.84 -8.48
CA PRO A 9 -2.80 12.13 -9.73
C PRO A 9 -2.14 12.79 -10.96
N LEU A 10 -1.62 14.01 -10.84
CA LEU A 10 -1.07 14.79 -11.94
C LEU A 10 0.43 15.07 -11.80
N PRO A 11 1.28 14.01 -11.80
CA PRO A 11 2.72 14.18 -11.70
C PRO A 11 3.27 15.01 -12.88
N HIS A 12 4.28 15.84 -12.59
CA HIS A 12 5.00 16.61 -13.60
C HIS A 12 6.51 16.37 -13.49
N LEU A 13 7.26 16.77 -14.52
CA LEU A 13 8.72 16.71 -14.48
C LEU A 13 9.27 17.77 -13.52
N GLY A 14 10.31 17.40 -12.76
CA GLY A 14 10.96 18.26 -11.78
C GLY A 14 10.44 18.07 -10.35
N PRO A 15 10.76 19.00 -9.45
CA PRO A 15 10.33 18.93 -8.06
C PRO A 15 8.80 18.95 -7.96
N GLN A 16 8.25 18.02 -7.21
CA GLN A 16 6.82 17.98 -6.90
C GLN A 16 6.48 19.03 -5.82
N HIS A 17 5.19 19.29 -5.61
CA HIS A 17 4.76 20.23 -4.57
C HIS A 17 5.22 19.79 -3.17
N PRO A 18 5.38 20.72 -2.22
CA PRO A 18 5.72 20.38 -0.85
C PRO A 18 4.55 19.63 -0.20
N PRO A 19 4.84 18.80 0.82
CA PRO A 19 3.80 18.12 1.58
C PRO A 19 2.79 19.10 2.19
N THR A 20 1.51 18.77 2.12
CA THR A 20 0.46 19.48 2.85
C THR A 20 0.61 19.18 4.34
N PRO A 21 0.73 20.19 5.23
CA PRO A 21 0.86 19.95 6.66
C PRO A 21 -0.29 19.11 7.22
N GLY A 22 0.06 18.06 7.96
CA GLY A 22 -0.92 17.16 8.57
C GLY A 22 -1.47 16.06 7.67
N VAL A 23 -1.08 16.02 6.40
CA VAL A 23 -1.51 14.98 5.46
C VAL A 23 -0.32 14.10 5.11
N HIS A 24 -0.37 12.81 5.50
CA HIS A 24 0.72 11.88 5.22
C HIS A 24 0.90 11.68 3.72
N ASN A 25 2.15 11.54 3.29
CA ASN A 25 2.59 11.33 1.91
C ASN A 25 2.05 12.33 0.87
N SER A 26 1.51 13.46 1.30
CA SER A 26 0.85 14.43 0.42
C SER A 26 1.76 15.13 -0.61
N GLY A 27 3.06 14.98 -0.49
CA GLY A 27 4.03 15.44 -1.50
C GLY A 27 4.43 14.36 -2.51
N TRP A 28 3.82 13.19 -2.44
CA TRP A 28 4.07 12.09 -3.38
C TRP A 28 3.11 12.16 -4.56
N VAL A 29 3.40 11.37 -5.59
CA VAL A 29 2.63 11.38 -6.85
C VAL A 29 2.20 9.98 -7.23
N GLN A 30 1.05 9.90 -7.87
CA GLN A 30 0.53 8.67 -8.44
C GLN A 30 1.39 8.21 -9.63
N SER A 31 1.58 6.91 -9.76
CA SER A 31 2.25 6.27 -10.89
C SER A 31 1.52 4.99 -11.32
N PRO A 32 1.03 4.86 -12.56
CA PRO A 32 0.97 5.90 -13.59
C PRO A 32 0.09 7.06 -13.16
N GLY A 33 0.47 8.30 -13.52
CA GLY A 33 -0.40 9.46 -13.31
C GLY A 33 -1.71 9.35 -14.10
N ALA A 34 -2.71 10.12 -13.69
CA ALA A 34 -4.07 10.05 -14.25
C ALA A 34 -4.10 10.17 -15.78
N THR A 35 -3.29 11.06 -16.36
CA THR A 35 -3.18 11.23 -17.81
C THR A 35 -2.68 9.95 -18.48
N ALA A 36 -1.61 9.36 -17.97
CA ALA A 36 -1.03 8.14 -18.55
C ALA A 36 -1.93 6.91 -18.35
N LEU A 37 -2.67 6.88 -17.25
CA LEU A 37 -3.67 5.84 -16.98
C LEU A 37 -4.87 5.96 -17.95
N ALA A 38 -5.22 7.19 -18.32
CA ALA A 38 -6.38 7.46 -19.18
C ALA A 38 -6.12 7.25 -20.68
N ASP A 39 -4.86 7.24 -21.11
CA ASP A 39 -4.49 7.20 -22.53
C ASP A 39 -3.53 6.02 -22.81
N ALA A 40 -4.03 5.05 -23.54
CA ALA A 40 -3.28 3.85 -23.92
C ALA A 40 -2.03 4.14 -24.77
N SER A 41 -1.93 5.33 -25.40
CA SER A 41 -0.71 5.72 -26.13
C SER A 41 0.52 5.81 -25.24
N HIS A 42 0.35 5.93 -23.91
CA HIS A 42 1.41 5.89 -22.91
C HIS A 42 1.86 4.47 -22.52
N TYR A 43 1.09 3.44 -22.84
CA TYR A 43 1.36 2.07 -22.38
C TYR A 43 2.69 1.49 -22.87
N PRO A 44 3.17 1.78 -24.12
CA PRO A 44 4.51 1.36 -24.54
C PRO A 44 5.62 1.89 -23.62
N ARG A 45 5.50 3.13 -23.13
CA ARG A 45 6.45 3.73 -22.19
C ARG A 45 6.34 3.07 -20.80
N LEU A 46 5.13 2.79 -20.32
CA LEU A 46 4.91 2.09 -19.06
C LEU A 46 5.47 0.66 -19.13
N LYS A 47 5.25 -0.04 -20.23
CA LYS A 47 5.85 -1.37 -20.48
C LYS A 47 7.38 -1.31 -20.45
N ALA A 48 7.97 -0.35 -21.14
CA ALA A 48 9.42 -0.16 -21.16
C ALA A 48 9.98 0.10 -19.76
N TYR A 49 9.28 0.91 -18.95
CA TYR A 49 9.63 1.16 -17.56
C TYR A 49 9.59 -0.13 -16.71
N VAL A 50 8.47 -0.84 -16.72
CA VAL A 50 8.32 -2.09 -15.92
C VAL A 50 9.38 -3.11 -16.31
N ARG A 51 9.53 -3.39 -17.60
CA ARG A 51 10.54 -4.34 -18.09
C ARG A 51 11.96 -3.92 -17.79
N GLY A 52 12.25 -2.61 -17.93
CA GLY A 52 13.58 -2.06 -17.67
C GLY A 52 13.97 -2.20 -16.20
N VAL A 53 13.07 -1.84 -15.29
CA VAL A 53 13.33 -1.92 -13.85
C VAL A 53 13.43 -3.36 -13.39
N VAL A 54 12.44 -4.20 -13.70
CA VAL A 54 12.45 -5.60 -13.30
C VAL A 54 13.63 -6.34 -13.94
N GLY A 55 13.91 -6.10 -15.23
CA GLY A 55 15.01 -6.74 -15.94
C GLY A 55 16.39 -6.40 -15.39
N ALA A 56 16.60 -5.14 -14.96
CA ALA A 56 17.86 -4.71 -14.36
C ALA A 56 18.19 -5.47 -13.05
N PHE A 57 17.18 -5.96 -12.35
CA PHE A 57 17.32 -6.65 -11.06
C PHE A 57 16.71 -8.05 -11.05
N ALA A 58 16.45 -8.63 -12.21
CA ALA A 58 15.74 -9.91 -12.34
C ALA A 58 16.39 -11.09 -11.61
N LYS A 59 17.69 -10.99 -11.33
CA LYS A 59 18.48 -12.02 -10.62
C LYS A 59 19.10 -11.52 -9.32
N ASP A 60 18.66 -10.37 -8.82
CA ASP A 60 19.19 -9.79 -7.59
C ASP A 60 18.51 -10.46 -6.37
N ASP A 61 19.28 -11.25 -5.63
CA ASP A 61 18.82 -12.02 -4.47
C ASP A 61 18.47 -11.17 -3.23
N ARG A 62 18.80 -9.87 -3.26
CA ARG A 62 18.40 -8.90 -2.22
C ARG A 62 16.94 -8.49 -2.35
N ILE A 63 16.29 -8.76 -3.49
CA ILE A 63 14.89 -8.46 -3.73
C ILE A 63 14.04 -9.68 -3.39
N LEU A 64 13.19 -9.55 -2.38
CA LEU A 64 12.30 -10.62 -1.94
C LEU A 64 11.17 -10.88 -2.94
N ALA A 65 10.55 -9.82 -3.44
CA ALA A 65 9.42 -9.88 -4.36
C ALA A 65 9.25 -8.54 -5.09
N TRP A 66 8.51 -8.53 -6.18
CA TRP A 66 8.08 -7.33 -6.88
C TRP A 66 6.61 -7.05 -6.59
N ASP A 67 6.33 -5.94 -5.95
CA ASP A 67 4.98 -5.39 -5.90
C ASP A 67 4.73 -4.63 -7.20
N VAL A 68 3.89 -5.21 -8.04
CA VAL A 68 3.60 -4.67 -9.37
C VAL A 68 2.80 -3.39 -9.30
N TRP A 69 1.86 -3.32 -8.36
CA TRP A 69 1.04 -2.13 -8.16
C TRP A 69 0.53 -2.05 -6.72
N ASN A 70 0.97 -1.04 -6.00
CA ASN A 70 0.50 -0.75 -4.66
C ASN A 70 -0.89 -0.12 -4.71
N GLU A 71 -1.81 -0.70 -3.94
CA GLU A 71 -3.18 -0.19 -3.75
C GLU A 71 -3.84 0.29 -5.06
N PRO A 72 -3.92 -0.55 -6.10
CA PRO A 72 -4.27 -0.10 -7.44
C PRO A 72 -5.62 0.61 -7.57
N GLY A 73 -6.57 0.32 -6.68
CA GLY A 73 -7.88 0.97 -6.63
C GLY A 73 -7.98 2.15 -5.66
N ALA A 74 -6.89 2.48 -4.96
CA ALA A 74 -6.91 3.58 -4.00
C ALA A 74 -7.04 4.93 -4.70
N ASP A 75 -7.75 5.83 -4.05
CA ASP A 75 -7.80 7.25 -4.42
C ASP A 75 -7.26 8.11 -3.28
N ASN A 76 -7.10 9.36 -3.55
CA ASN A 76 -6.74 10.36 -2.55
C ASN A 76 -7.71 11.55 -2.60
N ALA A 77 -8.98 11.28 -2.83
CA ALA A 77 -10.03 12.27 -3.03
C ALA A 77 -10.13 13.29 -1.87
N GLY A 78 -9.78 12.86 -0.65
CA GLY A 78 -9.70 13.76 0.50
C GLY A 78 -8.62 14.83 0.38
N SER A 79 -7.51 14.54 -0.31
CA SER A 79 -6.39 15.46 -0.51
C SER A 79 -6.38 16.11 -1.91
N TYR A 80 -6.85 15.40 -2.93
CA TYR A 80 -6.83 15.83 -4.35
C TYR A 80 -8.19 15.67 -5.05
N PRO A 81 -9.29 16.19 -4.49
CA PRO A 81 -10.65 15.88 -4.98
C PRO A 81 -10.97 16.46 -6.36
N LYS A 82 -10.22 17.46 -6.80
CA LYS A 82 -10.46 18.12 -8.08
C LYS A 82 -9.73 17.48 -9.24
N GLU A 83 -8.59 16.87 -8.95
CA GLU A 83 -7.66 16.30 -9.92
C GLU A 83 -7.87 14.80 -10.10
N GLU A 84 -8.58 14.15 -9.17
CA GLU A 84 -8.84 12.72 -9.26
C GLU A 84 -9.77 12.37 -10.44
N LEU A 85 -9.48 11.23 -11.05
CA LEU A 85 -10.47 10.59 -11.92
C LEU A 85 -11.66 10.16 -11.07
N LYS A 86 -12.85 10.17 -11.66
CA LYS A 86 -14.02 9.59 -10.99
C LYS A 86 -13.70 8.15 -10.61
N GLU A 87 -14.02 7.78 -9.39
CA GLU A 87 -13.65 6.51 -8.80
C GLU A 87 -13.89 5.32 -9.74
N LYS A 88 -15.09 5.22 -10.33
CA LYS A 88 -15.39 4.13 -11.25
C LYS A 88 -14.53 4.11 -12.51
N ASP A 89 -14.13 5.29 -13.02
CA ASP A 89 -13.29 5.37 -14.20
C ASP A 89 -11.86 4.94 -13.88
N LYS A 90 -11.34 5.34 -12.72
CA LYS A 90 -10.02 4.92 -12.23
C LYS A 90 -9.98 3.41 -12.02
N ILE A 91 -10.91 2.86 -11.28
CA ILE A 91 -10.99 1.42 -11.01
C ILE A 91 -11.07 0.63 -12.31
N ALA A 92 -11.92 1.04 -13.26
CA ALA A 92 -12.03 0.35 -14.55
C ALA A 92 -10.71 0.35 -15.34
N ARG A 93 -10.01 1.49 -15.37
CA ARG A 93 -8.72 1.63 -16.05
C ARG A 93 -7.61 0.79 -15.40
N VAL A 94 -7.55 0.83 -14.08
CA VAL A 94 -6.58 0.05 -13.29
C VAL A 94 -6.86 -1.44 -13.46
N THR A 95 -8.13 -1.85 -13.40
CA THR A 95 -8.55 -3.25 -13.61
C THR A 95 -8.12 -3.76 -14.99
N ALA A 96 -8.21 -2.91 -16.03
CA ALA A 96 -7.78 -3.25 -17.37
C ALA A 96 -6.25 -3.28 -17.55
N LEU A 97 -5.50 -2.44 -16.82
CA LEU A 97 -4.06 -2.31 -16.97
C LEU A 97 -3.26 -3.26 -16.07
N LEU A 98 -3.76 -3.61 -14.90
CA LEU A 98 -3.05 -4.43 -13.92
C LEU A 98 -2.58 -5.78 -14.49
N PRO A 99 -3.40 -6.57 -15.22
CA PRO A 99 -2.94 -7.81 -15.84
C PRO A 99 -1.78 -7.58 -16.82
N GLN A 100 -1.82 -6.50 -17.59
CA GLN A 100 -0.76 -6.15 -18.51
C GLN A 100 0.53 -5.80 -17.78
N ALA A 101 0.43 -5.09 -16.64
CA ALA A 101 1.59 -4.76 -15.82
C ALA A 101 2.27 -6.02 -15.27
N PHE A 102 1.50 -7.02 -14.84
CA PHE A 102 2.02 -8.34 -14.45
C PHE A 102 2.70 -9.04 -15.63
N GLU A 103 2.07 -9.06 -16.80
CA GLU A 103 2.66 -9.65 -18.01
C GLU A 103 3.99 -8.98 -18.35
N TRP A 104 4.06 -7.66 -18.35
CA TRP A 104 5.30 -6.92 -18.63
C TRP A 104 6.41 -7.23 -17.62
N ALA A 105 6.07 -7.39 -16.35
CA ALA A 105 7.04 -7.79 -15.33
C ALA A 105 7.52 -9.22 -15.57
N ARG A 106 6.63 -10.16 -15.94
CA ARG A 106 6.99 -11.55 -16.27
C ARG A 106 7.85 -11.66 -17.53
N GLU A 107 7.62 -10.80 -18.52
CA GLU A 107 8.46 -10.76 -19.73
C GLU A 107 9.94 -10.43 -19.42
N ALA A 108 10.23 -9.77 -18.31
CA ALA A 108 11.59 -9.52 -17.84
C ALA A 108 12.25 -10.75 -17.16
N ASN A 109 11.50 -11.85 -17.02
CA ASN A 109 11.94 -13.13 -16.46
C ASN A 109 12.64 -13.02 -15.09
N PRO A 110 12.01 -12.37 -14.09
CA PRO A 110 12.57 -12.28 -12.75
C PRO A 110 12.55 -13.64 -12.05
N VAL A 111 13.55 -13.90 -11.19
CA VAL A 111 13.53 -15.05 -10.29
C VAL A 111 12.67 -14.79 -9.05
N GLN A 112 12.40 -13.53 -8.77
CA GLN A 112 11.58 -13.09 -7.64
C GLN A 112 10.09 -13.24 -8.00
N PRO A 113 9.25 -13.61 -7.02
CA PRO A 113 7.81 -13.64 -7.20
C PRO A 113 7.21 -12.25 -7.40
N LEU A 114 6.11 -12.20 -8.13
CA LEU A 114 5.31 -11.00 -8.35
C LEU A 114 4.09 -10.98 -7.44
N THR A 115 3.66 -9.79 -7.04
CA THR A 115 2.45 -9.58 -6.25
C THR A 115 1.82 -8.22 -6.53
N SER A 116 0.56 -8.05 -6.16
CA SER A 116 -0.11 -6.77 -5.95
C SER A 116 -1.04 -6.94 -4.76
N GLY A 117 -0.76 -6.24 -3.67
CA GLY A 117 -1.40 -6.48 -2.38
C GLY A 117 -2.89 -6.10 -2.35
N VAL A 118 -3.72 -6.99 -1.81
CA VAL A 118 -5.13 -6.66 -1.54
C VAL A 118 -5.23 -5.80 -0.28
N TRP A 119 -5.91 -4.67 -0.34
CA TRP A 119 -5.98 -3.71 0.76
C TRP A 119 -7.42 -3.35 1.18
N ALA A 120 -8.29 -3.07 0.23
CA ALA A 120 -9.70 -2.77 0.45
C ALA A 120 -10.53 -4.04 0.28
N VAL A 121 -10.37 -4.98 1.20
CA VAL A 121 -11.18 -6.20 1.19
C VAL A 121 -12.37 -5.98 2.07
N ASP A 122 -13.55 -6.20 1.53
CA ASP A 122 -14.74 -6.37 2.35
C ASP A 122 -14.44 -7.45 3.40
N THR A 123 -14.71 -7.12 4.64
CA THR A 123 -14.47 -7.97 5.81
C THR A 123 -15.40 -9.19 5.86
N SER A 124 -16.04 -9.54 4.77
CA SER A 124 -16.80 -10.80 4.70
C SER A 124 -15.83 -11.96 4.97
N PRO A 125 -16.14 -12.84 5.93
CA PRO A 125 -15.21 -13.86 6.41
C PRO A 125 -14.75 -14.87 5.37
N ASP A 126 -15.39 -14.91 4.23
CA ASP A 126 -15.23 -15.89 3.16
C ASP A 126 -14.67 -15.31 1.85
N GLY A 127 -14.51 -13.98 1.76
CA GLY A 127 -14.06 -13.32 0.53
C GLY A 127 -15.12 -13.37 -0.57
N ALA A 128 -16.40 -13.56 -0.22
CA ALA A 128 -17.49 -13.75 -1.18
C ALA A 128 -17.77 -12.51 -2.06
N ASN A 129 -17.36 -11.31 -1.59
CA ASN A 129 -17.64 -10.03 -2.25
C ASN A 129 -16.42 -9.40 -2.89
N LEU A 130 -15.48 -10.19 -3.41
CA LEU A 130 -14.32 -9.64 -4.12
C LEU A 130 -14.75 -9.00 -5.45
N GLY A 131 -14.42 -7.73 -5.61
CA GLY A 131 -14.49 -7.07 -6.91
C GLY A 131 -13.49 -7.66 -7.92
N GLU A 132 -13.70 -7.36 -9.19
CA GLU A 132 -12.84 -7.87 -10.26
C GLU A 132 -11.36 -7.53 -10.04
N LEU A 133 -11.07 -6.31 -9.55
CA LEU A 133 -9.70 -5.88 -9.27
C LEU A 133 -9.02 -6.78 -8.24
N GLN A 134 -9.68 -7.07 -7.11
CA GLN A 134 -9.13 -7.96 -6.08
C GLN A 134 -8.98 -9.39 -6.59
N GLN A 135 -9.89 -9.87 -7.43
CA GLN A 135 -9.76 -11.16 -8.08
C GLN A 135 -8.51 -11.23 -8.97
N ILE A 136 -8.21 -10.16 -9.73
CA ILE A 136 -7.00 -10.06 -10.54
C ILE A 136 -5.76 -10.04 -9.64
N GLN A 137 -5.73 -9.21 -8.60
CA GLN A 137 -4.61 -9.16 -7.65
C GLN A 137 -4.29 -10.55 -7.10
N LEU A 138 -5.30 -11.28 -6.66
CA LEU A 138 -5.12 -12.63 -6.12
C LEU A 138 -4.76 -13.67 -7.18
N ARG A 139 -5.31 -13.59 -8.38
CA ARG A 139 -5.04 -14.53 -9.46
C ARG A 139 -3.63 -14.39 -10.00
N GLU A 140 -3.20 -13.15 -10.25
CA GLU A 140 -1.92 -12.86 -10.92
C GLU A 140 -0.71 -12.92 -9.97
N SER A 141 -0.91 -12.81 -8.66
CA SER A 141 0.17 -12.81 -7.67
C SER A 141 0.75 -14.21 -7.44
N ASP A 142 2.06 -14.34 -7.42
CA ASP A 142 2.76 -15.60 -7.08
C ASP A 142 2.76 -15.84 -5.56
N ILE A 143 2.85 -14.78 -4.78
CA ILE A 143 2.67 -14.73 -3.33
C ILE A 143 1.54 -13.77 -3.00
N ILE A 144 0.82 -14.03 -1.90
CA ILE A 144 -0.26 -13.14 -1.48
C ILE A 144 0.30 -12.05 -0.57
N THR A 145 0.15 -10.79 -0.98
CA THR A 145 0.41 -9.66 -0.08
C THR A 145 -0.89 -8.93 0.25
N PHE A 146 -0.92 -8.29 1.41
CA PHE A 146 -2.10 -7.55 1.84
C PHE A 146 -1.73 -6.42 2.81
N HIS A 147 -2.62 -5.43 2.93
CA HIS A 147 -2.54 -4.37 3.91
C HIS A 147 -3.63 -4.54 4.96
N ASN A 148 -3.30 -4.25 6.20
CA ASN A 148 -4.27 -4.27 7.28
C ASN A 148 -3.93 -3.27 8.38
N TYR A 149 -4.69 -2.21 8.47
CA TYR A 149 -4.56 -1.17 9.48
C TYR A 149 -5.69 -1.20 10.52
N THR A 150 -6.30 -2.37 10.72
CA THR A 150 -7.46 -2.53 11.58
C THR A 150 -7.13 -3.29 12.87
N TRP A 151 -8.13 -3.59 13.67
CA TRP A 151 -8.00 -4.35 14.90
C TRP A 151 -7.43 -5.77 14.67
N PRO A 152 -6.71 -6.34 15.63
CA PRO A 152 -6.04 -7.64 15.50
C PRO A 152 -6.98 -8.78 15.08
N GLU A 153 -8.23 -8.74 15.49
CA GLU A 153 -9.24 -9.74 15.14
C GLU A 153 -9.54 -9.73 13.63
N TYR A 154 -9.59 -8.55 13.02
CA TYR A 154 -9.77 -8.41 11.57
C TYR A 154 -8.52 -8.85 10.81
N PHE A 155 -7.33 -8.52 11.34
CA PHE A 155 -6.07 -9.02 10.80
C PHE A 155 -6.05 -10.55 10.76
N LYS A 156 -6.38 -11.21 11.86
CA LYS A 156 -6.46 -12.67 11.94
C LYS A 156 -7.50 -13.26 10.98
N ARG A 157 -8.66 -12.63 10.88
CA ARG A 157 -9.73 -13.04 9.96
C ARG A 157 -9.27 -12.96 8.51
N GLN A 158 -8.65 -11.87 8.11
CA GLN A 158 -8.12 -11.68 6.76
C GLN A 158 -7.04 -12.72 6.44
N LEU A 159 -6.13 -13.01 7.38
CA LEU A 159 -5.14 -14.08 7.22
C LEU A 159 -5.79 -15.45 7.00
N THR A 160 -6.78 -15.80 7.82
CA THR A 160 -7.49 -17.08 7.69
C THR A 160 -8.10 -17.24 6.31
N TRP A 161 -8.65 -16.16 5.76
CA TRP A 161 -9.21 -16.16 4.43
C TRP A 161 -8.13 -16.26 3.35
N LEU A 162 -7.06 -15.44 3.41
CA LEU A 162 -6.00 -15.41 2.40
C LEU A 162 -5.22 -16.74 2.32
N LYS A 163 -5.08 -17.45 3.43
CA LYS A 163 -4.44 -18.78 3.45
C LYS A 163 -5.17 -19.83 2.63
N LYS A 164 -6.46 -19.66 2.32
CA LYS A 164 -7.22 -20.56 1.44
C LYS A 164 -6.65 -20.62 0.01
N TYR A 165 -5.88 -19.60 -0.40
CA TYR A 165 -5.21 -19.59 -1.71
C TYR A 165 -3.98 -20.49 -1.77
N ASN A 166 -3.55 -21.06 -0.64
CA ASN A 166 -2.44 -22.01 -0.55
C ASN A 166 -1.12 -21.49 -1.16
N ARG A 167 -0.84 -20.22 -0.97
CA ARG A 167 0.38 -19.51 -1.37
C ARG A 167 1.01 -18.82 -0.17
N PRO A 168 2.32 -18.50 -0.18
CA PRO A 168 2.93 -17.69 0.86
C PRO A 168 2.18 -16.37 1.05
N VAL A 169 2.01 -15.93 2.31
CA VAL A 169 1.28 -14.71 2.66
C VAL A 169 2.21 -13.75 3.39
N ILE A 170 2.18 -12.47 3.01
CA ILE A 170 2.93 -11.40 3.67
C ILE A 170 2.00 -10.19 3.87
N CYS A 171 1.90 -9.70 5.09
CA CYS A 171 1.34 -8.38 5.35
C CYS A 171 2.41 -7.34 5.02
N THR A 172 2.21 -6.59 3.94
CA THR A 172 3.19 -5.60 3.48
C THR A 172 2.97 -4.22 4.08
N GLU A 173 1.82 -3.98 4.71
CA GLU A 173 1.56 -2.76 5.45
C GLU A 173 0.65 -3.01 6.65
N TYR A 174 1.11 -2.59 7.82
CA TYR A 174 0.33 -2.51 9.05
C TYR A 174 0.89 -1.40 9.93
N MET A 175 0.34 -1.15 11.06
CA MET A 175 0.69 -0.15 12.05
C MET A 175 -0.19 1.10 11.97
N ALA A 176 -1.27 1.06 12.72
CA ALA A 176 -2.17 2.21 12.95
C ALA A 176 -2.59 2.21 14.42
N ARG A 177 -1.87 2.94 15.25
CA ARG A 177 -2.07 2.95 16.71
C ARG A 177 -3.45 3.38 17.14
N SER A 178 -4.06 4.30 16.40
CA SER A 178 -5.41 4.82 16.68
C SER A 178 -6.50 3.75 16.63
N VAL A 179 -6.25 2.65 15.93
CA VAL A 179 -7.18 1.51 15.80
C VAL A 179 -6.56 0.19 16.27
N GLY A 180 -5.56 0.25 17.15
CA GLY A 180 -4.99 -0.93 17.79
C GLY A 180 -4.09 -1.81 16.93
N SER A 181 -3.79 -1.43 15.69
CA SER A 181 -2.79 -2.09 14.87
C SER A 181 -1.40 -1.67 15.32
N THR A 182 -0.76 -2.48 16.14
CA THR A 182 0.55 -2.19 16.76
C THR A 182 1.49 -3.38 16.64
N PHE A 183 2.75 -3.20 17.00
CA PHE A 183 3.71 -4.31 17.06
C PHE A 183 3.23 -5.39 18.02
N ASP A 184 2.77 -4.99 19.21
CA ASP A 184 2.39 -5.93 20.27
C ASP A 184 1.14 -6.73 19.91
N THR A 185 0.28 -6.21 19.08
CA THR A 185 -0.98 -6.86 18.69
C THR A 185 -0.86 -7.66 17.40
N VAL A 186 -0.08 -7.19 16.42
CA VAL A 186 0.03 -7.82 15.10
C VAL A 186 1.13 -8.86 15.01
N LEU A 187 2.34 -8.57 15.54
CA LEU A 187 3.48 -9.46 15.37
C LEU A 187 3.31 -10.85 16.04
N PRO A 188 2.69 -10.98 17.21
CA PRO A 188 2.43 -12.31 17.79
C PRO A 188 1.54 -13.16 16.88
N ILE A 189 0.51 -12.55 16.26
CA ILE A 189 -0.39 -13.24 15.33
C ILE A 189 0.39 -13.63 14.07
N ALA A 190 1.11 -12.70 13.47
CA ALA A 190 1.91 -12.96 12.26
C ALA A 190 2.91 -14.09 12.48
N LYS A 191 3.61 -14.10 13.63
CA LYS A 191 4.54 -15.14 14.03
C LYS A 191 3.85 -16.50 14.20
N GLN A 192 2.74 -16.55 14.94
CA GLN A 192 1.95 -17.75 15.14
C GLN A 192 1.48 -18.34 13.82
N GLU A 193 1.02 -17.47 12.94
CA GLU A 193 0.47 -17.82 11.64
C GLU A 193 1.55 -18.04 10.56
N ARG A 194 2.84 -17.82 10.88
CA ARG A 194 4.00 -17.92 9.97
C ARG A 194 3.87 -17.02 8.74
N VAL A 195 3.47 -15.79 8.96
CA VAL A 195 3.25 -14.76 7.94
C VAL A 195 4.28 -13.65 8.13
N GLY A 196 4.87 -13.19 7.04
CA GLY A 196 5.71 -11.99 7.07
C GLY A 196 4.87 -10.76 7.40
N ALA A 197 5.46 -9.80 8.11
CA ALA A 197 4.80 -8.54 8.43
C ALA A 197 5.80 -7.38 8.29
N ILE A 198 5.48 -6.43 7.44
CA ILE A 198 6.25 -5.22 7.15
C ILE A 198 5.41 -4.04 7.58
N ASN A 199 5.92 -3.22 8.50
CA ASN A 199 5.19 -2.05 8.95
C ASN A 199 5.37 -0.87 7.99
N TRP A 200 4.33 -0.07 7.86
CA TRP A 200 4.38 1.20 7.17
C TRP A 200 4.84 2.33 8.11
N GLY A 201 5.56 3.35 7.55
CA GLY A 201 5.90 4.55 8.30
C GLY A 201 7.12 4.42 9.21
N PHE A 202 8.15 3.74 8.73
CA PHE A 202 9.39 3.53 9.47
C PHE A 202 10.15 4.85 9.75
N VAL A 203 10.15 5.79 8.80
CA VAL A 203 10.92 7.03 8.89
C VAL A 203 10.01 8.23 9.11
N ALA A 204 10.29 9.02 10.13
CA ALA A 204 9.67 10.33 10.32
C ALA A 204 10.18 11.34 9.28
N GLY A 205 9.43 12.39 9.01
CA GLY A 205 9.81 13.46 8.10
C GLY A 205 8.71 13.84 7.11
N LYS A 206 9.06 14.00 5.83
CA LYS A 206 8.12 14.44 4.77
C LYS A 206 6.92 13.52 4.60
N THR A 207 7.04 12.24 4.96
CA THR A 207 5.92 11.30 4.93
C THR A 207 4.81 11.65 5.91
N GLN A 208 5.12 12.35 7.00
CA GLN A 208 4.17 12.76 8.05
C GLN A 208 3.32 11.61 8.62
N THR A 209 3.79 10.38 8.53
CA THR A 209 3.09 9.17 9.00
C THR A 209 2.93 9.09 10.51
N TYR A 210 3.56 9.97 11.25
CA TYR A 210 3.39 10.14 12.70
C TYR A 210 2.14 10.96 13.09
N LEU A 211 1.48 11.59 12.12
CA LEU A 211 0.23 12.33 12.32
C LEU A 211 -0.98 11.41 12.07
N PRO A 212 -2.11 11.64 12.77
CA PRO A 212 -3.35 10.93 12.46
C PRO A 212 -3.84 11.29 11.06
N THR A 213 -4.49 10.35 10.38
CA THR A 213 -5.14 10.62 9.10
C THR A 213 -6.34 11.54 9.29
N HIS A 214 -6.52 12.50 8.38
CA HIS A 214 -7.73 13.31 8.33
C HIS A 214 -8.94 12.39 8.14
N GLY A 215 -9.91 12.46 9.05
CA GLY A 215 -11.17 11.71 8.99
C GLY A 215 -11.32 10.59 10.01
N SER A 216 -10.29 10.22 10.75
CA SER A 216 -10.50 9.42 11.96
C SER A 216 -11.20 10.32 12.99
N THR A 217 -12.49 10.08 13.22
CA THR A 217 -13.25 10.71 14.30
C THR A 217 -12.42 10.61 15.58
N PRO A 218 -12.23 11.70 16.34
CA PRO A 218 -11.44 11.66 17.55
C PRO A 218 -12.17 10.85 18.61
N MET A 219 -12.03 9.55 18.59
CA MET A 219 -12.49 8.70 19.70
C MET A 219 -11.52 8.74 20.90
N PHE A 220 -10.42 9.47 20.79
CA PHE A 220 -9.47 9.66 21.87
C PHE A 220 -8.84 11.05 21.82
N GLU A 221 -9.50 12.02 22.41
CA GLU A 221 -8.88 13.31 22.74
C GLU A 221 -7.68 13.21 23.70
N ALA A 222 -7.37 12.04 24.23
CA ALA A 222 -6.36 11.85 25.27
C ALA A 222 -4.96 11.48 24.76
N SER A 223 -4.73 11.29 23.47
CA SER A 223 -3.39 11.01 22.96
C SER A 223 -3.06 11.79 21.70
N HIS A 224 -2.92 13.08 21.81
CA HIS A 224 -2.55 14.02 20.73
C HIS A 224 -1.22 13.71 20.01
N ARG A 225 -0.65 12.51 20.12
CA ARG A 225 0.66 12.16 19.60
C ARG A 225 0.76 10.81 18.89
N CYS A 226 -0.34 10.13 18.63
CA CYS A 226 -0.30 8.86 17.91
C CYS A 226 -0.81 9.03 16.49
N GLY A 227 0.11 9.23 15.55
CA GLY A 227 -0.18 9.21 14.11
C GLY A 227 -0.56 7.83 13.58
N PHE A 228 -0.87 7.78 12.31
CA PHE A 228 -1.27 6.58 11.58
C PHE A 228 -0.22 5.48 11.71
N THR A 229 1.05 5.86 11.56
CA THR A 229 2.18 4.96 11.80
C THR A 229 3.26 5.69 12.58
N ARG A 230 3.71 5.10 13.66
CA ARG A 230 4.84 5.59 14.45
C ARG A 230 5.70 4.41 14.84
N SER A 231 6.61 4.03 13.95
CA SER A 231 7.37 2.79 14.13
C SER A 231 8.66 2.96 14.93
N CYS A 232 9.36 4.07 14.85
CA CYS A 232 10.72 4.16 15.38
C CYS A 232 11.11 5.52 15.97
N VAL A 233 10.17 6.32 16.45
CA VAL A 233 10.57 7.49 17.24
C VAL A 233 10.49 7.09 18.71
N PRO A 234 11.61 7.07 19.45
CA PRO A 234 11.57 6.93 20.90
C PRO A 234 10.64 8.03 21.44
N THR A 235 9.70 7.66 22.27
CA THR A 235 9.07 8.66 23.12
C THR A 235 10.20 9.30 23.91
N GLU A 236 10.50 10.57 23.64
CA GLU A 236 11.26 11.33 24.59
C GLU A 236 10.46 11.32 25.88
N HIS A 237 10.87 10.46 26.80
CA HIS A 237 10.54 10.65 28.19
C HIS A 237 11.16 11.99 28.55
N HIS A 238 10.37 13.03 28.67
CA HIS A 238 10.76 14.18 29.45
C HIS A 238 11.11 13.65 30.84
N ILE A 239 12.39 13.38 31.01
CA ILE A 239 12.93 13.29 32.35
C ILE A 239 12.81 14.68 32.91
N ASP A 240 11.82 14.89 33.73
CA ASP A 240 11.67 16.10 34.53
C ASP A 240 12.93 16.24 35.40
N ARG A 241 13.86 17.06 34.93
CA ARG A 241 15.05 17.43 35.71
C ARG A 241 14.68 18.53 36.70
N ARG A 242 13.77 18.21 37.59
CA ARG A 242 13.54 19.00 38.81
C ARG A 242 13.48 18.02 39.99
N LYS A 243 14.66 17.64 40.49
CA LYS A 243 14.99 17.48 41.90
C LYS A 243 16.52 17.45 42.03
#